data_d0975db064ad4142071f742929460364
#
_entry.id   d0975db064ad4142071f742929460364
#
_cell.length_a   1.000
_cell.length_b   1.000
_cell.length_c   1.000
_cell.angle_alpha   90.00
_cell.angle_beta   90.00
_cell.angle_gamma   90.00
#
_symmetry.space_group_name_H-M   'P 1'
#
loop_
_entity.id
_entity.type
_entity.pdbx_description
1 polymer ?
#
loop_
_entity_poly.entity_id
_entity_poly.type
_entity_poly.pdbx_seq_one_letter_code
_entity_poly.pdbx_strand_id
1 'polypeptide(L)'
;MANQTGGFGLRMTMALGNTPATQGQSQYKIKSGLGKDIFKNSPVSIQDGSGDQGYIQDASFATLDDTGAGGATFNNSTTNSPLIGVFNGAFYVNSTTSKPTWANSVAASTTFGTDYNTGSDDGLGFVNDNPQQEYVIKADAAVTQAMYGDAGYNINSFTATDAKDGQSTATLDIGGGAASTKMFKLVRGADLSLIHI
;
A
#
# COMPACT_ATOMS: atom_id res chain seq x y z
N MET A 1 -12.28 18.07 -16.94
CA MET A 1 -11.54 17.67 -15.72
C MET A 1 -10.15 17.28 -16.14
N ALA A 2 -9.11 17.85 -15.52
CA ALA A 2 -7.75 17.46 -15.81
C ALA A 2 -7.54 16.00 -15.35
N ASN A 3 -6.94 15.20 -16.20
CA ASN A 3 -6.59 13.83 -15.86
C ASN A 3 -5.58 13.86 -14.70
N GLN A 4 -5.76 13.04 -13.68
CA GLN A 4 -4.86 13.02 -12.53
C GLN A 4 -3.45 12.66 -13.01
N THR A 5 -2.52 13.60 -12.90
CA THR A 5 -1.13 13.42 -13.35
C THR A 5 -0.28 12.61 -12.36
N GLY A 6 -0.70 12.54 -11.10
CA GLY A 6 -0.06 11.77 -10.04
C GLY A 6 -0.33 10.27 -10.10
N GLY A 7 0.43 9.48 -9.34
CA GLY A 7 0.11 8.10 -9.04
C GLY A 7 -1.17 8.00 -8.17
N PHE A 8 -1.71 6.81 -8.06
CA PHE A 8 -2.89 6.52 -7.24
C PHE A 8 -2.75 5.23 -6.41
N GLY A 9 -1.54 4.70 -6.35
CA GLY A 9 -1.23 3.47 -5.65
C GLY A 9 -1.80 2.22 -6.31
N LEU A 10 -1.97 1.17 -5.53
CA LEU A 10 -2.50 -0.12 -5.96
C LEU A 10 -4.02 -0.15 -5.82
N ARG A 11 -4.73 0.13 -6.89
CA ARG A 11 -6.19 0.03 -6.94
C ARG A 11 -6.64 -1.38 -7.22
N MET A 12 -7.43 -1.93 -6.34
CA MET A 12 -8.05 -3.24 -6.50
C MET A 12 -9.01 -3.26 -7.69
N THR A 13 -8.94 -4.31 -8.51
CA THR A 13 -9.82 -4.51 -9.67
C THR A 13 -10.60 -5.81 -9.57
N MET A 14 -9.96 -6.92 -9.86
CA MET A 14 -10.59 -8.24 -9.86
C MET A 14 -9.61 -9.29 -9.32
N ALA A 15 -10.09 -10.45 -9.00
CA ALA A 15 -9.22 -11.58 -8.70
C ALA A 15 -8.79 -12.29 -9.99
N LEU A 16 -7.69 -13.06 -9.92
CA LEU A 16 -7.22 -13.88 -11.03
C LEU A 16 -8.35 -14.72 -11.62
N GLY A 17 -8.38 -14.86 -12.94
CA GLY A 17 -9.44 -15.59 -13.65
C GLY A 17 -10.70 -14.78 -13.89
N ASN A 18 -10.63 -13.45 -13.91
CA ASN A 18 -11.77 -12.53 -14.11
C ASN A 18 -12.90 -12.68 -13.08
N THR A 19 -12.60 -13.20 -11.92
CA THR A 19 -13.57 -13.30 -10.83
C THR A 19 -13.73 -11.91 -10.21
N PRO A 20 -14.97 -11.44 -9.95
CA PRO A 20 -15.18 -10.18 -9.26
C PRO A 20 -14.43 -10.15 -7.93
N ALA A 21 -13.75 -9.05 -7.64
CA ALA A 21 -13.14 -8.85 -6.35
C ALA A 21 -14.24 -8.74 -5.29
N THR A 22 -14.31 -9.70 -4.39
CA THR A 22 -15.29 -9.71 -3.29
C THR A 22 -14.89 -8.81 -2.13
N GLN A 23 -13.82 -8.04 -2.29
CA GLN A 23 -13.28 -7.11 -1.28
C GLN A 23 -13.01 -7.77 0.08
N GLY A 24 -12.54 -9.00 0.06
CA GLY A 24 -12.05 -9.66 1.27
C GLY A 24 -10.96 -8.80 1.90
N GLN A 25 -11.22 -8.33 3.12
CA GLN A 25 -10.29 -7.51 3.88
C GLN A 25 -10.09 -8.14 5.23
N SER A 26 -8.84 -8.27 5.62
CA SER A 26 -8.48 -8.64 6.99
C SER A 26 -8.19 -7.39 7.82
N GLN A 27 -8.42 -7.52 9.12
CA GLN A 27 -8.16 -6.46 10.06
C GLN A 27 -6.80 -6.68 10.72
N TYR A 28 -5.99 -5.65 10.72
CA TYR A 28 -4.69 -5.62 11.35
C TYR A 28 -4.59 -4.43 12.31
N LYS A 29 -3.75 -4.53 13.31
CA LYS A 29 -3.54 -3.43 14.25
C LYS A 29 -2.64 -2.36 13.66
N ILE A 30 -2.96 -1.10 13.94
CA ILE A 30 -2.12 0.07 13.70
C ILE A 30 -1.70 0.64 15.04
N LYS A 31 -0.41 0.85 15.24
CA LYS A 31 0.11 1.44 16.46
C LYS A 31 -0.25 2.92 16.55
N SER A 32 -0.68 3.36 17.73
CA SER A 32 -0.80 4.78 18.06
C SER A 32 0.56 5.47 17.96
N GLY A 33 0.63 6.63 17.30
CA GLY A 33 1.89 7.36 17.13
C GLY A 33 2.84 6.76 16.10
N LEU A 34 2.33 6.02 15.11
CA LEU A 34 3.13 5.45 14.03
C LEU A 34 4.06 6.50 13.39
N GLY A 35 5.32 6.15 13.16
CA GLY A 35 6.35 7.07 12.70
C GLY A 35 6.18 7.62 11.28
N LYS A 36 5.23 7.09 10.49
CA LYS A 36 4.98 7.53 9.12
C LYS A 36 3.52 7.36 8.67
N ASP A 37 3.22 7.99 7.52
CA ASP A 37 1.91 7.95 6.93
C ASP A 37 1.59 6.57 6.34
N ILE A 38 0.34 6.14 6.46
CA ILE A 38 -0.21 5.05 5.67
C ILE A 38 -1.37 5.60 4.86
N PHE A 39 -1.31 5.48 3.54
CA PHE A 39 -2.34 5.98 2.65
C PHE A 39 -3.19 4.84 2.08
N LYS A 40 -4.43 5.12 1.74
CA LYS A 40 -5.26 4.20 0.96
C LYS A 40 -4.55 3.82 -0.34
N ASN A 41 -4.61 2.56 -0.71
CA ASN A 41 -3.92 1.95 -1.85
C ASN A 41 -2.39 1.86 -1.71
N SER A 42 -1.84 2.07 -0.51
CA SER A 42 -0.44 1.75 -0.23
C SER A 42 -0.26 0.27 0.05
N PRO A 43 0.82 -0.34 -0.42
CA PRO A 43 1.23 -1.67 0.05
C PRO A 43 1.67 -1.57 1.51
N VAL A 44 1.32 -2.58 2.31
CA VAL A 44 1.66 -2.62 3.73
C VAL A 44 2.32 -3.92 4.13
N SER A 45 3.15 -3.84 5.15
CA SER A 45 3.85 -4.97 5.76
C SER A 45 3.56 -5.03 7.26
N ILE A 46 3.85 -6.18 7.87
CA ILE A 46 3.85 -6.30 9.33
C ILE A 46 5.20 -5.82 9.85
N GLN A 47 5.19 -5.02 10.88
CA GLN A 47 6.39 -4.56 11.56
C GLN A 47 7.00 -5.71 12.38
N ASP A 48 8.31 -5.93 12.24
CA ASP A 48 9.04 -6.96 12.97
C ASP A 48 10.11 -6.41 13.94
N GLY A 49 10.19 -5.11 14.09
CA GLY A 49 11.13 -4.44 14.99
C GLY A 49 10.76 -4.61 16.48
N SER A 50 11.76 -4.52 17.36
CA SER A 50 11.56 -4.68 18.80
C SER A 50 10.58 -3.66 19.37
N GLY A 51 9.48 -4.12 19.92
CA GLY A 51 8.45 -3.32 20.57
C GLY A 51 7.19 -3.04 19.76
N ASP A 52 7.21 -3.26 18.44
CA ASP A 52 6.10 -2.93 17.55
C ASP A 52 5.66 -4.11 16.66
N GLN A 53 5.97 -5.31 17.11
CA GLN A 53 5.65 -6.55 16.38
C GLN A 53 4.14 -6.73 16.23
N GLY A 54 3.72 -7.11 15.03
CA GLY A 54 2.31 -7.41 14.73
C GLY A 54 1.47 -6.21 14.31
N TYR A 55 2.03 -5.00 14.33
CA TYR A 55 1.39 -3.82 13.75
C TYR A 55 1.71 -3.71 12.26
N ILE A 56 0.78 -3.15 11.49
CA ILE A 56 1.03 -2.84 10.10
C ILE A 56 1.74 -1.49 9.96
N GLN A 57 2.55 -1.41 8.94
CA GLN A 57 3.24 -0.19 8.51
C GLN A 57 3.21 -0.10 6.99
N ASP A 58 3.47 1.09 6.45
CA ASP A 58 3.70 1.26 5.03
C ASP A 58 4.90 0.39 4.61
N ALA A 59 4.76 -0.36 3.50
CA ALA A 59 5.81 -1.27 3.04
C ALA A 59 7.10 -0.57 2.62
N SER A 60 7.06 0.73 2.37
CA SER A 60 8.26 1.55 2.12
C SER A 60 9.19 1.65 3.33
N PHE A 61 8.70 1.23 4.49
CA PHE A 61 9.48 1.23 5.75
C PHE A 61 10.23 -0.04 6.05
N ALA A 62 9.75 -1.17 5.56
CA ALA A 62 10.59 -2.34 5.58
C ALA A 62 11.92 -1.89 4.98
N THR A 63 13.01 -1.99 5.72
CA THR A 63 14.34 -1.57 5.31
C THR A 63 14.63 -2.17 3.95
N LEU A 64 14.22 -1.43 2.95
CA LEU A 64 14.48 -1.76 1.58
C LEU A 64 15.93 -1.41 1.44
N ASP A 65 16.76 -2.41 1.30
CA ASP A 65 18.18 -2.20 1.07
C ASP A 65 18.34 -1.41 -0.21
N ASP A 66 18.32 -0.09 -0.04
CA ASP A 66 18.63 0.86 -1.09
C ASP A 66 20.15 0.83 -1.31
N THR A 67 20.61 -0.08 -2.12
CA THR A 67 21.96 -0.03 -2.67
C THR A 67 22.08 1.07 -3.74
N GLY A 68 21.41 2.22 -3.51
CA GLY A 68 21.75 3.49 -4.15
C GLY A 68 21.10 3.78 -5.50
N ALA A 69 20.05 3.10 -5.90
CA ALA A 69 19.34 3.37 -7.16
C ALA A 69 17.82 3.47 -6.97
N GLY A 70 17.35 4.36 -6.11
CA GLY A 70 16.00 4.97 -6.17
C GLY A 70 14.77 4.08 -6.25
N GLY A 71 14.86 2.79 -5.98
CA GLY A 71 13.73 1.87 -6.03
C GLY A 71 13.70 0.99 -4.79
N ALA A 72 12.53 0.89 -4.17
CA ALA A 72 12.31 0.00 -3.07
C ALA A 72 12.52 -1.46 -3.50
N THR A 73 13.63 -2.05 -3.14
CA THR A 73 13.91 -3.47 -3.39
C THR A 73 13.50 -4.26 -2.14
N PHE A 74 12.52 -5.12 -2.28
CA PHE A 74 12.24 -6.11 -1.24
C PHE A 74 13.36 -7.13 -1.23
N ASN A 75 14.46 -6.78 -0.55
CA ASN A 75 15.58 -7.67 -0.43
C ASN A 75 15.38 -8.59 0.78
N ASN A 76 15.67 -9.86 0.62
CA ASN A 76 15.56 -10.90 1.65
C ASN A 76 16.67 -10.77 2.72
N SER A 77 16.99 -9.56 3.14
CA SER A 77 17.86 -9.31 4.28
C SER A 77 17.09 -9.51 5.59
N THR A 78 17.75 -9.91 6.63
CA THR A 78 17.25 -10.42 7.92
C THR A 78 16.30 -9.53 8.72
N THR A 79 15.81 -8.43 8.15
CA THR A 79 14.86 -7.49 8.75
C THR A 79 13.64 -7.20 7.86
N ASN A 80 13.32 -8.10 6.93
CA ASN A 80 12.26 -7.86 5.95
C ASN A 80 10.90 -8.30 6.47
N SER A 81 10.07 -7.34 6.75
CA SER A 81 8.66 -7.59 6.97
C SER A 81 7.99 -7.97 5.64
N PRO A 82 7.37 -9.14 5.54
CA PRO A 82 6.71 -9.55 4.31
C PRO A 82 5.58 -8.59 3.95
N LEU A 83 5.42 -8.30 2.66
CA LEU A 83 4.24 -7.63 2.16
C LEU A 83 3.02 -8.48 2.47
N ILE A 84 2.04 -7.91 3.15
CA ILE A 84 0.80 -8.63 3.49
C ILE A 84 -0.36 -8.26 2.58
N GLY A 85 -0.34 -7.08 1.99
CA GLY A 85 -1.44 -6.64 1.14
C GLY A 85 -1.46 -5.14 0.90
N VAL A 86 -2.64 -4.64 0.56
CA VAL A 86 -2.88 -3.24 0.22
C VAL A 86 -3.86 -2.61 1.19
N PHE A 87 -3.49 -1.49 1.78
CA PHE A 87 -4.28 -0.77 2.75
C PHE A 87 -5.49 -0.08 2.12
N ASN A 88 -6.66 -0.23 2.73
CA ASN A 88 -7.90 0.35 2.25
C ASN A 88 -8.48 1.44 3.17
N GLY A 89 -8.04 1.52 4.41
CA GLY A 89 -8.49 2.51 5.37
C GLY A 89 -8.28 2.06 6.80
N ALA A 90 -8.54 2.94 7.74
CA ALA A 90 -8.39 2.69 9.17
C ALA A 90 -9.64 3.08 9.94
N PHE A 91 -9.85 2.39 11.04
CA PHE A 91 -10.85 2.71 12.05
C PHE A 91 -10.15 2.87 13.40
N TYR A 92 -10.36 3.97 14.07
CA TYR A 92 -9.77 4.27 15.36
C TYR A 92 -10.63 5.24 16.16
N VAL A 93 -10.36 5.35 17.45
CA VAL A 93 -10.94 6.39 18.28
C VAL A 93 -10.09 7.65 18.16
N ASN A 94 -10.70 8.76 17.80
CA ASN A 94 -9.99 10.02 17.71
C ASN A 94 -9.62 10.55 19.10
N SER A 95 -8.34 10.84 19.34
CA SER A 95 -7.84 11.24 20.66
C SER A 95 -8.42 12.58 21.17
N THR A 96 -8.80 13.47 20.24
CA THR A 96 -9.33 14.81 20.60
C THR A 96 -10.83 14.77 20.84
N THR A 97 -11.58 14.05 20.01
CA THR A 97 -13.04 14.03 20.07
C THR A 97 -13.63 12.84 20.81
N SER A 98 -12.80 11.83 21.11
CA SER A 98 -13.19 10.54 21.70
C SER A 98 -14.28 9.81 20.88
N LYS A 99 -14.35 10.08 19.58
CA LYS A 99 -15.34 9.47 18.68
C LYS A 99 -14.70 8.43 17.78
N PRO A 100 -15.41 7.32 17.53
CA PRO A 100 -15.04 6.36 16.49
C PRO A 100 -14.93 7.09 15.13
N THR A 101 -13.83 6.90 14.45
CA THR A 101 -13.50 7.61 13.21
C THR A 101 -13.01 6.63 12.16
N TRP A 102 -13.55 6.74 10.96
CA TRP A 102 -13.01 6.09 9.77
C TRP A 102 -12.17 7.08 8.98
N ALA A 103 -10.99 6.65 8.54
CA ALA A 103 -10.11 7.46 7.71
C ALA A 103 -9.52 6.65 6.56
N ASN A 104 -9.34 7.30 5.40
CA ASN A 104 -8.65 6.71 4.25
C ASN A 104 -7.13 6.63 4.43
N SER A 105 -6.60 7.38 5.40
CA SER A 105 -5.16 7.42 5.70
C SER A 105 -4.94 7.64 7.18
N VAL A 106 -3.78 7.24 7.64
CA VAL A 106 -3.28 7.56 8.99
C VAL A 106 -2.00 8.35 8.80
N ALA A 107 -2.02 9.60 9.25
CA ALA A 107 -0.83 10.45 9.20
C ALA A 107 0.20 10.01 10.25
N ALA A 108 1.47 10.27 9.97
CA ALA A 108 2.56 10.05 10.91
C ALA A 108 2.27 10.72 12.25
N SER A 109 2.69 10.07 13.32
CA SER A 109 2.54 10.56 14.70
C SER A 109 1.08 10.78 15.14
N THR A 110 0.09 10.25 14.40
CA THR A 110 -1.30 10.30 14.83
C THR A 110 -1.48 9.47 16.10
N THR A 111 -1.89 10.12 17.19
CA THR A 111 -2.26 9.44 18.43
C THR A 111 -3.73 9.09 18.39
N PHE A 112 -4.04 7.86 18.76
CA PHE A 112 -5.41 7.40 18.89
C PHE A 112 -5.90 7.56 20.33
N GLY A 113 -7.21 7.70 20.51
CA GLY A 113 -7.86 7.65 21.81
C GLY A 113 -8.09 6.21 22.25
N THR A 114 -8.31 6.04 23.53
CA THR A 114 -8.58 4.73 24.10
C THR A 114 -9.94 4.20 23.65
N ASP A 115 -9.98 2.99 23.16
CA ASP A 115 -11.22 2.28 22.88
C ASP A 115 -11.81 1.75 24.22
N TYR A 116 -13.01 2.18 24.56
CA TYR A 116 -13.70 1.79 25.78
C TYR A 116 -13.98 0.29 25.90
N ASN A 117 -14.07 -0.42 24.77
CA ASN A 117 -14.35 -1.86 24.78
C ASN A 117 -13.11 -2.69 25.05
N THR A 118 -11.96 -2.25 24.57
CA THR A 118 -10.70 -2.99 24.65
C THR A 118 -9.69 -2.40 25.60
N GLY A 119 -9.86 -1.15 26.00
CA GLY A 119 -8.90 -0.40 26.80
C GLY A 119 -7.57 -0.10 26.06
N SER A 120 -7.53 -0.36 24.75
CA SER A 120 -6.36 -0.13 23.91
C SER A 120 -6.47 1.20 23.17
N ASP A 121 -5.33 1.82 22.92
CA ASP A 121 -5.18 2.99 22.04
C ASP A 121 -4.71 2.61 20.63
N ASP A 122 -4.84 1.34 20.24
CA ASP A 122 -4.52 0.89 18.88
C ASP A 122 -5.66 1.23 17.91
N GLY A 123 -5.29 1.47 16.66
CA GLY A 123 -6.22 1.52 15.54
C GLY A 123 -6.35 0.17 14.83
N LEU A 124 -7.39 0.05 14.00
CA LEU A 124 -7.60 -1.09 13.10
C LEU A 124 -7.38 -0.65 11.66
N GLY A 125 -6.47 -1.29 10.96
CA GLY A 125 -6.25 -1.14 9.53
C GLY A 125 -6.94 -2.24 8.74
N PHE A 126 -7.62 -1.87 7.67
CA PHE A 126 -8.26 -2.80 6.76
C PHE A 126 -7.36 -3.02 5.57
N VAL A 127 -6.94 -4.25 5.36
CA VAL A 127 -5.95 -4.64 4.35
C VAL A 127 -6.57 -5.68 3.44
N ASN A 128 -6.47 -5.44 2.13
CA ASN A 128 -6.74 -6.48 1.16
C ASN A 128 -5.50 -7.37 1.06
N ASP A 129 -5.58 -8.54 1.63
CA ASP A 129 -4.50 -9.52 1.74
C ASP A 129 -4.70 -10.78 0.88
N ASN A 130 -5.67 -10.73 -0.05
CA ASN A 130 -5.89 -11.84 -0.98
C ASN A 130 -4.71 -11.95 -1.98
N PRO A 131 -3.94 -13.04 -1.99
CA PRO A 131 -2.80 -13.22 -2.87
C PRO A 131 -3.18 -13.34 -4.35
N GLN A 132 -4.44 -13.59 -4.65
CA GLN A 132 -4.96 -13.69 -6.04
C GLN A 132 -5.56 -12.37 -6.54
N GLN A 133 -5.45 -11.30 -5.77
CA GLN A 133 -5.99 -10.01 -6.14
C GLN A 133 -5.14 -9.33 -7.20
N GLU A 134 -5.80 -8.87 -8.27
CA GLU A 134 -5.18 -7.99 -9.27
C GLU A 134 -5.40 -6.52 -8.91
N TYR A 135 -4.38 -5.74 -9.17
CA TYR A 135 -4.39 -4.30 -8.91
C TYR A 135 -4.07 -3.53 -10.19
N VAL A 136 -4.69 -2.38 -10.35
CA VAL A 136 -4.26 -1.38 -11.32
C VAL A 136 -3.35 -0.38 -10.62
N ILE A 137 -2.22 -0.10 -11.23
CA ILE A 137 -1.27 0.92 -10.81
C ILE A 137 -0.79 1.71 -12.03
N LYS A 138 -0.51 2.99 -11.83
CA LYS A 138 0.09 3.82 -12.87
C LYS A 138 1.58 3.47 -13.00
N ALA A 139 2.05 3.21 -14.21
CA ALA A 139 3.47 3.10 -14.49
C ALA A 139 4.12 4.49 -14.61
N ASP A 140 5.38 4.62 -14.20
CA ASP A 140 6.18 5.84 -14.31
C ASP A 140 6.75 6.04 -15.72
N ALA A 141 6.84 4.97 -16.51
CA ALA A 141 7.30 4.99 -17.90
C ALA A 141 6.40 4.14 -18.81
N ALA A 142 6.68 4.16 -20.11
CA ALA A 142 5.93 3.38 -21.09
C ALA A 142 6.12 1.87 -20.88
N VAL A 143 5.00 1.14 -20.86
CA VAL A 143 4.97 -0.32 -20.77
C VAL A 143 4.88 -0.91 -22.17
N THR A 144 5.75 -1.85 -22.50
CA THR A 144 5.75 -2.58 -23.77
C THR A 144 5.16 -3.98 -23.59
N GLN A 145 4.70 -4.58 -24.70
CA GLN A 145 4.13 -5.93 -24.70
C GLN A 145 5.10 -6.99 -24.13
N ALA A 146 6.39 -6.83 -24.35
CA ALA A 146 7.42 -7.76 -23.87
C ALA A 146 7.57 -7.79 -22.33
N MET A 147 7.06 -6.78 -21.64
CA MET A 147 7.16 -6.68 -20.18
C MET A 147 6.09 -7.49 -19.44
N TYR A 148 5.04 -7.92 -20.14
CA TYR A 148 4.00 -8.74 -19.52
C TYR A 148 4.49 -10.17 -19.32
N GLY A 149 4.30 -10.68 -18.12
CA GLY A 149 4.74 -12.00 -17.73
C GLY A 149 6.24 -12.14 -17.46
N ASP A 150 7.01 -11.08 -17.64
CA ASP A 150 8.43 -11.00 -17.30
C ASP A 150 8.68 -11.07 -15.78
N ALA A 151 9.92 -10.87 -15.38
CA ALA A 151 10.31 -10.78 -13.97
C ALA A 151 9.55 -9.64 -13.25
N GLY A 152 9.62 -9.59 -11.93
CA GLY A 152 8.90 -8.61 -11.14
C GLY A 152 9.39 -7.17 -11.32
N TYR A 153 8.55 -6.22 -10.94
CA TYR A 153 8.85 -4.78 -10.90
C TYR A 153 8.69 -4.27 -9.46
N ASN A 154 9.34 -3.14 -9.16
CA ASN A 154 9.18 -2.44 -7.90
C ASN A 154 8.07 -1.38 -7.99
N ILE A 155 7.74 -0.84 -6.84
CA ILE A 155 6.91 0.36 -6.72
C ILE A 155 7.83 1.51 -6.32
N ASN A 156 7.72 2.64 -7.02
CA ASN A 156 8.41 3.86 -6.64
C ASN A 156 7.91 4.36 -5.28
N SER A 157 8.84 4.91 -4.50
CA SER A 157 8.56 5.40 -3.18
C SER A 157 7.44 6.44 -3.17
N PHE A 158 6.64 6.37 -2.14
CA PHE A 158 5.55 7.27 -1.87
C PHE A 158 6.12 8.62 -1.41
N THR A 159 5.99 9.63 -2.19
CA THR A 159 6.15 10.99 -1.68
C THR A 159 4.80 11.45 -1.18
N ALA A 160 4.72 11.71 0.11
CA ALA A 160 3.51 12.10 0.84
C ALA A 160 2.95 13.48 0.45
N THR A 161 3.11 13.92 -0.78
CA THR A 161 2.73 15.29 -1.17
C THR A 161 1.28 15.45 -1.55
N ASP A 162 0.51 14.37 -1.69
CA ASP A 162 -0.92 14.47 -2.02
C ASP A 162 -1.82 13.96 -0.88
N ALA A 163 -1.57 14.49 0.32
CA ALA A 163 -2.33 14.19 1.53
C ALA A 163 -3.80 14.66 1.49
N LYS A 164 -4.23 15.35 0.43
CA LYS A 164 -5.58 15.90 0.37
C LYS A 164 -6.67 14.83 0.34
N ASP A 165 -6.41 13.72 -0.35
CA ASP A 165 -7.42 12.67 -0.53
C ASP A 165 -7.12 11.41 0.31
N GLY A 166 -6.00 11.39 1.04
CA GLY A 166 -5.56 10.23 1.80
C GLY A 166 -5.22 9.01 0.92
N GLN A 167 -4.94 9.21 -0.37
CA GLN A 167 -4.57 8.17 -1.31
C GLN A 167 -3.06 8.15 -1.56
N SER A 168 -2.53 6.95 -1.78
CA SER A 168 -1.14 6.74 -2.18
C SER A 168 -0.87 7.36 -3.55
N THR A 169 0.31 7.96 -3.70
CA THR A 169 0.82 8.44 -5.00
C THR A 169 1.78 7.46 -5.66
N ALA A 170 1.89 6.26 -5.14
CA ALA A 170 2.79 5.24 -5.65
C ALA A 170 2.56 4.93 -7.13
N THR A 171 3.66 4.69 -7.83
CA THR A 171 3.70 4.28 -9.24
C THR A 171 4.54 3.02 -9.40
N LEU A 172 4.29 2.25 -10.44
CA LEU A 172 5.12 1.11 -10.80
C LEU A 172 6.42 1.62 -11.44
N ASP A 173 7.55 1.19 -10.91
CA ASP A 173 8.88 1.54 -11.41
C ASP A 173 9.26 0.66 -12.60
N ILE A 174 9.05 1.18 -13.78
CA ILE A 174 9.46 0.56 -15.06
C ILE A 174 10.93 0.87 -15.35
N GLY A 175 11.39 2.08 -15.00
CA GLY A 175 12.76 2.53 -15.26
C GLY A 175 13.84 1.72 -14.56
N GLY A 176 13.54 1.18 -13.39
CA GLY A 176 14.42 0.30 -12.62
C GLY A 176 14.57 -1.12 -13.20
N GLY A 177 13.92 -1.42 -14.32
CA GLY A 177 13.96 -2.72 -14.99
C GLY A 177 13.32 -3.86 -14.21
N ALA A 178 13.13 -4.99 -14.86
CA ALA A 178 12.59 -6.20 -14.26
C ALA A 178 13.67 -7.03 -13.55
N ALA A 179 13.33 -7.66 -12.44
CA ALA A 179 14.21 -8.63 -11.77
C ALA A 179 13.40 -9.71 -11.04
N SER A 180 13.96 -10.91 -10.92
CA SER A 180 13.31 -12.05 -10.26
C SER A 180 13.08 -11.84 -8.76
N THR A 181 13.79 -10.90 -8.15
CA THR A 181 13.67 -10.53 -6.73
C THR A 181 12.56 -9.51 -6.44
N LYS A 182 11.95 -8.93 -7.48
CA LYS A 182 10.91 -7.91 -7.35
C LYS A 182 9.52 -8.56 -7.27
N MET A 183 8.60 -7.94 -6.54
CA MET A 183 7.38 -8.61 -6.08
C MET A 183 6.19 -8.48 -7.03
N PHE A 184 6.11 -7.41 -7.82
CA PHE A 184 4.93 -7.12 -8.62
C PHE A 184 5.11 -7.56 -10.06
N LYS A 185 4.26 -8.47 -10.54
CA LYS A 185 4.23 -8.91 -11.94
C LYS A 185 3.21 -8.15 -12.74
N LEU A 186 3.61 -7.72 -13.94
CA LEU A 186 2.67 -7.21 -14.94
C LEU A 186 1.94 -8.38 -15.57
N VAL A 187 0.61 -8.43 -15.39
CA VAL A 187 -0.23 -9.47 -15.96
C VAL A 187 -0.81 -9.02 -17.30
N ARG A 188 -1.34 -7.80 -17.33
CA ARG A 188 -1.96 -7.20 -18.53
C ARG A 188 -2.01 -5.69 -18.42
N GLY A 189 -2.14 -5.00 -19.56
CA GLY A 189 -2.47 -3.58 -19.60
C GLY A 189 -3.90 -3.34 -19.11
N ALA A 190 -4.11 -2.30 -18.32
CA ALA A 190 -5.45 -1.81 -18.07
C ALA A 190 -5.87 -0.94 -19.24
N ASP A 191 -6.93 -1.32 -19.94
CA ASP A 191 -7.51 -0.49 -20.99
C ASP A 191 -8.32 0.65 -20.34
N LEU A 192 -7.65 1.79 -20.16
CA LEU A 192 -8.28 3.02 -19.65
C LEU A 192 -9.07 3.75 -20.75
N SER A 193 -9.09 3.25 -21.96
CA SER A 193 -9.80 3.88 -23.11
C SER A 193 -11.32 3.72 -23.02
N LEU A 194 -11.82 2.85 -22.16
CA LEU A 194 -13.26 2.60 -21.98
C LEU A 194 -13.97 3.58 -21.03
N ILE A 195 -13.34 4.65 -20.62
CA ILE A 195 -14.08 5.78 -20.04
C ILE A 195 -14.58 6.66 -21.19
N HIS A 196 -15.37 6.10 -22.03
CA HIS A 196 -16.26 6.86 -22.88
C HIS A 196 -17.59 7.07 -22.15
N ILE A 197 -17.76 8.27 -21.79
CA ILE A 197 -19.06 8.81 -21.48
C ILE A 197 -19.74 9.19 -22.81
#